data_c4f8b0b877ae5641c3a6afb3ce3e498e
#
_entry.id   c4f8b0b877ae5641c3a6afb3ce3e498e
#
_cell.length_a   1.000
_cell.length_b   1.000
_cell.length_c   1.000
_cell.angle_alpha   90.00
_cell.angle_beta   90.00
_cell.angle_gamma   90.00
#
_symmetry.space_group_name_H-M   'P 1'
#
loop_
_entity.id
_entity.type
_entity.pdbx_description
1 polymer ?
#
loop_
_entity_poly.entity_id
_entity_poly.type
_entity_poly.pdbx_seq_one_letter_code
_entity_poly.pdbx_strand_id
1 'polypeptide(L)'
;YDIIVLNNEIDDLDKKRLLSMCPNNISIRFFDMFLFKIQNLSYNDNFFHYFYPVVHKFFIGKIMHCYCKVIYLTDQSICVRDIAELLSFNLNGNTLGAIEDLSIKFNYWERERYNKNEWKLQKKSKFNGDFLLIDIEKMNSNSYLNKVIKYIPLSKLVKDHEKYFNYMFRNNIIKLDMRWNYNVGLEHTLLYKKQFLLEAVLSHEEFQEYKKSKEDPYVIYYSTQINPWNYPELLYCDVWWKYARKTLFYEQFLSNFNVVKLYGADLRIKNHLSYKIGQIFINYRSKKNILKIPYKIIATISEHNKNRKIYKIMCDLDPKFRLPPIEHYLDYEKTFLVKNHLSYRLGSAFLKNPFLFIFKINKI
;
A
#
# COMPACT_ATOMS: atom_id res chain seq x y z
N TYR A 1 -24.71 -6.63 -16.59
CA TYR A 1 -23.35 -6.12 -16.53
C TYR A 1 -22.42 -6.95 -17.39
N ASP A 2 -21.44 -6.29 -18.01
CA ASP A 2 -20.35 -6.95 -18.72
C ASP A 2 -19.04 -6.60 -18.02
N ILE A 3 -18.46 -7.57 -17.33
CA ILE A 3 -17.24 -7.40 -16.55
C ILE A 3 -16.08 -8.00 -17.35
N ILE A 4 -15.09 -7.17 -17.65
CA ILE A 4 -13.89 -7.60 -18.36
C ILE A 4 -12.72 -7.58 -17.39
N VAL A 5 -12.22 -8.75 -17.06
CA VAL A 5 -11.08 -8.93 -16.16
C VAL A 5 -9.81 -8.85 -17.00
N LEU A 6 -9.05 -7.77 -16.83
CA LEU A 6 -7.72 -7.62 -17.41
C LEU A 6 -6.74 -8.43 -16.55
N ASN A 7 -6.25 -9.54 -17.07
CA ASN A 7 -5.42 -10.46 -16.29
C ASN A 7 -4.12 -10.83 -17.03
N ASN A 8 -3.13 -11.28 -16.24
CA ASN A 8 -1.87 -11.81 -16.75
C ASN A 8 -1.65 -13.28 -16.36
N GLU A 9 -2.19 -13.72 -15.21
CA GLU A 9 -1.77 -14.95 -14.54
C GLU A 9 -2.91 -15.72 -13.85
N ILE A 10 -4.18 -15.38 -14.10
CA ILE A 10 -5.29 -16.14 -13.52
C ILE A 10 -5.33 -17.50 -14.20
N ASP A 11 -5.18 -18.57 -13.45
CA ASP A 11 -5.22 -19.92 -13.97
C ASP A 11 -6.66 -20.32 -14.44
N ASP A 12 -6.75 -21.37 -15.25
CA ASP A 12 -8.02 -21.79 -15.84
C ASP A 12 -9.00 -22.35 -14.80
N LEU A 13 -8.50 -22.88 -13.68
CA LEU A 13 -9.35 -23.36 -12.60
C LEU A 13 -10.01 -22.19 -11.87
N ASP A 14 -9.27 -21.15 -11.57
CA ASP A 14 -9.80 -19.95 -10.92
C ASP A 14 -10.71 -19.15 -11.86
N LYS A 15 -10.43 -19.11 -13.17
CA LYS A 15 -11.38 -18.58 -14.17
C LYS A 15 -12.72 -19.32 -14.15
N LYS A 16 -12.69 -20.67 -14.11
CA LYS A 16 -13.91 -21.50 -14.02
C LYS A 16 -14.68 -21.26 -12.71
N ARG A 17 -13.98 -21.13 -11.59
CA ARG A 17 -14.59 -20.80 -10.29
C ARG A 17 -15.29 -19.44 -10.35
N LEU A 18 -14.63 -18.42 -10.88
CA LEU A 18 -15.20 -17.07 -11.04
C LEU A 18 -16.47 -17.11 -11.92
N LEU A 19 -16.41 -17.81 -13.05
CA LEU A 19 -17.57 -17.97 -13.94
C LEU A 19 -18.73 -18.70 -13.25
N SER A 20 -18.46 -19.73 -12.44
CA SER A 20 -19.49 -20.48 -11.73
C SER A 20 -20.21 -19.69 -10.64
N MET A 21 -19.60 -18.63 -10.13
CA MET A 21 -20.20 -17.73 -9.15
C MET A 21 -21.00 -16.58 -9.78
N CYS A 22 -20.96 -16.46 -11.12
CA CYS A 22 -21.53 -15.34 -11.84
C CYS A 22 -23.07 -15.45 -11.90
N PRO A 23 -23.84 -14.45 -11.46
CA PRO A 23 -25.29 -14.43 -11.63
C PRO A 23 -25.68 -14.28 -13.12
N ASN A 24 -26.89 -14.71 -13.48
CA ASN A 24 -27.35 -14.70 -14.86
C ASN A 24 -27.39 -13.32 -15.55
N ASN A 25 -27.44 -12.24 -14.78
CA ASN A 25 -27.46 -10.86 -15.28
C ASN A 25 -26.06 -10.23 -15.39
N ILE A 26 -25.00 -11.00 -15.10
CA ILE A 26 -23.61 -10.57 -15.19
C ILE A 26 -22.85 -11.49 -16.16
N SER A 27 -22.12 -10.91 -17.09
CA SER A 27 -21.16 -11.59 -17.95
C SER A 27 -19.75 -11.30 -17.47
N ILE A 28 -18.92 -12.32 -17.26
CA ILE A 28 -17.49 -12.16 -16.96
C ILE A 28 -16.70 -12.67 -18.14
N ARG A 29 -15.80 -11.85 -18.65
CA ARG A 29 -14.85 -12.20 -19.70
C ARG A 29 -13.44 -11.89 -19.23
N PHE A 30 -12.50 -12.72 -19.63
CA PHE A 30 -11.08 -12.54 -19.30
C PHE A 30 -10.34 -12.02 -20.53
N PHE A 31 -9.64 -10.91 -20.37
CA PHE A 31 -8.76 -10.37 -21.39
C PHE A 31 -7.32 -10.60 -20.93
N ASP A 32 -6.61 -11.43 -21.71
CA ASP A 32 -5.22 -11.73 -21.41
C ASP A 32 -4.33 -10.59 -21.90
N MET A 33 -3.81 -9.84 -20.96
CA MET A 33 -2.93 -8.71 -21.24
C MET A 33 -1.57 -9.13 -21.80
N PHE A 34 -1.15 -10.37 -21.54
CA PHE A 34 0.10 -10.91 -22.07
C PHE A 34 0.03 -11.06 -23.61
N LEU A 35 -1.15 -11.38 -24.13
CA LEU A 35 -1.39 -11.48 -25.59
C LEU A 35 -1.55 -10.10 -26.25
N PHE A 36 -1.73 -9.05 -25.48
CA PHE A 36 -1.91 -7.71 -26.00
C PHE A 36 -0.59 -7.12 -26.46
N LYS A 37 -0.24 -7.38 -27.72
CA LYS A 37 0.97 -6.84 -28.35
C LYS A 37 0.74 -5.39 -28.76
N ILE A 38 1.52 -4.50 -28.18
CA ILE A 38 1.55 -3.11 -28.63
C ILE A 38 2.51 -3.01 -29.81
N GLN A 39 1.98 -2.71 -30.99
CA GLN A 39 2.80 -2.50 -32.17
C GLN A 39 3.85 -1.40 -31.90
N ASN A 40 5.10 -1.68 -32.24
CA ASN A 40 6.28 -0.78 -32.08
C ASN A 40 6.87 -0.65 -30.67
N LEU A 41 6.51 -1.51 -29.71
CA LEU A 41 7.23 -1.61 -28.46
C LEU A 41 8.14 -2.84 -28.47
N SER A 42 9.45 -2.63 -28.72
CA SER A 42 10.46 -3.67 -28.54
C SER A 42 10.89 -3.70 -27.08
N TYR A 43 10.38 -4.66 -26.29
CA TYR A 43 10.71 -4.78 -24.89
C TYR A 43 11.20 -6.18 -24.54
N ASN A 44 12.12 -6.23 -23.57
CA ASN A 44 12.57 -7.46 -22.93
C ASN A 44 11.38 -8.07 -22.16
N ASP A 45 10.97 -9.29 -22.50
CA ASP A 45 9.77 -9.97 -22.01
C ASP A 45 9.63 -10.01 -20.48
N ASN A 46 10.75 -10.08 -19.74
CA ASN A 46 10.75 -10.14 -18.28
C ASN A 46 10.31 -8.84 -17.58
N PHE A 47 10.42 -7.69 -18.22
CA PHE A 47 10.04 -6.41 -17.63
C PHE A 47 8.52 -6.20 -17.66
N PHE A 48 7.84 -6.75 -18.64
CA PHE A 48 6.39 -6.67 -18.81
C PHE A 48 5.62 -7.43 -17.72
N HIS A 49 6.11 -8.58 -17.29
CA HIS A 49 5.43 -9.46 -16.34
C HIS A 49 5.10 -8.79 -15.00
N TYR A 50 6.02 -8.01 -14.45
CA TYR A 50 5.86 -7.43 -13.11
C TYR A 50 5.11 -6.09 -13.08
N PHE A 51 4.99 -5.41 -14.23
CA PHE A 51 4.58 -4.01 -14.24
C PHE A 51 3.30 -3.72 -15.03
N TYR A 52 2.71 -4.72 -15.65
CA TYR A 52 1.52 -4.57 -16.48
C TYR A 52 0.29 -4.00 -15.74
N PRO A 53 -0.08 -4.44 -14.53
CA PRO A 53 -1.30 -3.96 -13.87
C PRO A 53 -1.35 -2.45 -13.73
N VAL A 54 -0.21 -1.85 -13.42
CA VAL A 54 -0.08 -0.41 -13.17
C VAL A 54 -0.31 0.44 -14.43
N VAL A 55 -0.05 -0.11 -15.60
CA VAL A 55 -0.14 0.62 -16.88
C VAL A 55 -1.39 0.29 -17.69
N HIS A 56 -2.21 -0.68 -17.27
CA HIS A 56 -3.44 -1.10 -17.99
C HIS A 56 -4.35 0.08 -18.31
N LYS A 57 -4.51 1.02 -17.37
CA LYS A 57 -5.36 2.20 -17.52
C LYS A 57 -5.02 3.07 -18.73
N PHE A 58 -3.78 3.03 -19.22
CA PHE A 58 -3.39 3.79 -20.41
C PHE A 58 -3.81 3.14 -21.73
N PHE A 59 -4.10 1.83 -21.69
CA PHE A 59 -4.46 1.04 -22.87
C PHE A 59 -5.96 0.76 -22.99
N ILE A 60 -6.76 1.14 -21.99
CA ILE A 60 -8.20 0.83 -21.94
C ILE A 60 -8.92 1.29 -23.19
N GLY A 61 -8.61 2.46 -23.73
CA GLY A 61 -9.22 2.97 -24.96
C GLY A 61 -9.05 2.01 -26.15
N LYS A 62 -7.91 1.33 -26.26
CA LYS A 62 -7.65 0.35 -27.32
C LYS A 62 -8.29 -1.01 -27.04
N ILE A 63 -8.26 -1.45 -25.78
CA ILE A 63 -8.83 -2.74 -25.36
C ILE A 63 -10.35 -2.70 -25.46
N MET A 64 -10.96 -1.60 -25.03
CA MET A 64 -12.41 -1.43 -24.90
C MET A 64 -13.05 -0.64 -26.05
N HIS A 65 -12.45 -0.67 -27.23
CA HIS A 65 -12.86 0.14 -28.38
C HIS A 65 -14.31 -0.07 -28.84
N CYS A 66 -14.94 -1.21 -28.51
CA CYS A 66 -16.34 -1.50 -28.82
C CYS A 66 -17.34 -0.89 -27.84
N TYR A 67 -16.87 -0.25 -26.75
CA TYR A 67 -17.73 0.39 -25.77
C TYR A 67 -17.70 1.90 -25.93
N CYS A 68 -18.80 2.57 -25.60
CA CYS A 68 -18.83 4.04 -25.56
C CYS A 68 -18.23 4.56 -24.26
N LYS A 69 -18.57 3.92 -23.13
CA LYS A 69 -18.16 4.33 -21.80
C LYS A 69 -17.87 3.10 -20.93
N VAL A 70 -16.82 3.15 -20.13
CA VAL A 70 -16.46 2.07 -19.21
C VAL A 70 -16.11 2.62 -17.82
N ILE A 71 -16.31 1.79 -16.81
CA ILE A 71 -15.82 2.02 -15.46
C ILE A 71 -14.63 1.10 -15.25
N TYR A 72 -13.48 1.70 -14.93
CA TYR A 72 -12.27 0.98 -14.53
C TYR A 72 -12.14 1.01 -13.03
N LEU A 73 -11.92 -0.14 -12.42
CA LEU A 73 -11.62 -0.27 -10.99
C LEU A 73 -10.57 -1.37 -10.78
N THR A 74 -9.84 -1.26 -9.69
CA THR A 74 -8.88 -2.28 -9.29
C THR A 74 -9.56 -3.40 -8.51
N ASP A 75 -8.92 -4.55 -8.43
CA ASP A 75 -9.34 -5.77 -7.73
C ASP A 75 -9.55 -5.61 -6.22
N GLN A 76 -9.06 -4.51 -5.65
CA GLN A 76 -9.15 -4.22 -4.21
C GLN A 76 -10.40 -3.41 -3.82
N SER A 77 -11.42 -3.45 -4.64
CA SER A 77 -12.63 -2.66 -4.48
C SER A 77 -13.86 -3.53 -4.23
N ILE A 78 -14.77 -3.05 -3.37
CA ILE A 78 -16.10 -3.63 -3.19
C ILE A 78 -17.15 -2.58 -3.53
N CYS A 79 -18.01 -2.88 -4.50
CA CYS A 79 -19.17 -2.07 -4.84
C CYS A 79 -20.31 -2.42 -3.87
N VAL A 80 -20.75 -1.45 -3.07
CA VAL A 80 -21.88 -1.60 -2.14
C VAL A 80 -23.14 -0.93 -2.65
N ARG A 81 -23.04 -0.21 -3.77
CA ARG A 81 -24.11 0.42 -4.51
C ARG A 81 -24.06 0.00 -5.99
N ASP A 82 -25.15 0.18 -6.71
CA ASP A 82 -25.21 -0.10 -8.15
C ASP A 82 -24.26 0.83 -8.92
N ILE A 83 -23.18 0.26 -9.43
CA ILE A 83 -22.14 1.01 -10.15
C ILE A 83 -22.62 1.53 -11.50
N ALA A 84 -23.70 0.97 -12.08
CA ALA A 84 -24.28 1.43 -13.34
C ALA A 84 -24.80 2.86 -13.25
N GLU A 85 -25.17 3.34 -12.06
CA GLU A 85 -25.56 4.74 -11.86
C GLU A 85 -24.48 5.71 -12.37
N LEU A 86 -23.21 5.32 -12.25
CA LEU A 86 -22.09 6.14 -12.70
C LEU A 86 -21.98 6.22 -14.24
N LEU A 87 -22.46 5.24 -14.98
CA LEU A 87 -22.45 5.26 -16.45
C LEU A 87 -23.33 6.38 -17.02
N SER A 88 -24.37 6.79 -16.29
CA SER A 88 -25.23 7.92 -16.65
C SER A 88 -24.62 9.28 -16.36
N PHE A 89 -23.51 9.33 -15.60
CA PHE A 89 -22.85 10.59 -15.22
C PHE A 89 -22.34 11.33 -16.46
N ASN A 90 -22.66 12.63 -16.52
CA ASN A 90 -22.21 13.48 -17.62
C ASN A 90 -20.77 13.93 -17.38
N LEU A 91 -19.85 13.52 -18.23
CA LEU A 91 -18.46 13.94 -18.19
C LEU A 91 -18.22 15.38 -18.69
N ASN A 92 -19.27 16.11 -19.11
CA ASN A 92 -19.19 17.50 -19.55
C ASN A 92 -18.04 17.79 -20.53
N GLY A 93 -17.87 16.89 -21.51
CA GLY A 93 -16.82 17.04 -22.51
C GLY A 93 -15.47 16.47 -22.09
N ASN A 94 -15.25 16.08 -20.84
CA ASN A 94 -14.00 15.49 -20.39
C ASN A 94 -13.87 14.03 -20.83
N THR A 95 -12.64 13.56 -20.92
CA THR A 95 -12.31 12.16 -21.25
C THR A 95 -12.52 11.25 -20.05
N LEU A 96 -12.24 11.73 -18.83
CA LEU A 96 -12.28 10.95 -17.60
C LEU A 96 -13.10 11.62 -16.51
N GLY A 97 -13.75 10.78 -15.70
CA GLY A 97 -14.16 11.11 -14.34
C GLY A 97 -13.32 10.35 -13.34
N ALA A 98 -12.82 11.00 -12.29
CA ALA A 98 -12.01 10.37 -11.25
C ALA A 98 -12.19 11.03 -9.89
N ILE A 99 -11.78 10.32 -8.83
CA ILE A 99 -11.85 10.80 -7.45
C ILE A 99 -10.54 11.51 -7.09
N GLU A 100 -10.65 12.61 -6.38
CA GLU A 100 -9.50 13.34 -5.87
C GLU A 100 -8.75 12.52 -4.83
N ASP A 101 -7.42 12.39 -5.00
CA ASP A 101 -6.55 11.69 -4.06
C ASP A 101 -6.08 12.64 -2.97
N LEU A 102 -6.71 12.53 -1.80
CA LEU A 102 -6.36 13.35 -0.66
C LEU A 102 -5.00 13.00 -0.02
N SER A 103 -4.42 11.84 -0.34
CA SER A 103 -3.17 11.37 0.27
C SER A 103 -2.01 12.35 0.09
N ILE A 104 -1.97 13.05 -1.05
CA ILE A 104 -0.94 14.03 -1.36
C ILE A 104 -0.92 15.22 -0.37
N LYS A 105 -2.05 15.54 0.23
CA LYS A 105 -2.15 16.65 1.19
C LYS A 105 -1.48 16.33 2.53
N PHE A 106 -1.39 15.04 2.85
CA PHE A 106 -0.84 14.54 4.11
C PHE A 106 0.63 14.12 4.02
N ASN A 107 1.14 13.90 2.81
CA ASN A 107 2.50 13.46 2.62
C ASN A 107 3.37 14.61 2.09
N TYR A 108 4.14 15.24 3.02
CA TYR A 108 5.05 16.33 2.67
C TYR A 108 6.03 15.94 1.54
N TRP A 109 6.60 14.73 1.60
CA TRP A 109 7.57 14.26 0.62
C TRP A 109 6.94 14.01 -0.75
N GLU A 110 5.72 13.48 -0.79
CA GLU A 110 5.00 13.32 -2.05
C GLU A 110 4.62 14.67 -2.63
N ARG A 111 4.15 15.61 -1.81
CA ARG A 111 3.82 16.97 -2.22
C ARG A 111 5.04 17.70 -2.80
N GLU A 112 6.21 17.62 -2.13
CA GLU A 112 7.46 18.17 -2.60
C GLU A 112 7.93 17.49 -3.90
N ARG A 113 7.84 16.17 -3.96
CA ARG A 113 8.17 15.39 -5.16
C ARG A 113 7.24 15.71 -6.33
N TYR A 114 5.98 16.01 -6.06
CA TYR A 114 4.99 16.42 -7.06
C TYR A 114 5.26 17.85 -7.56
N ASN A 115 5.67 18.75 -6.67
CA ASN A 115 5.90 20.17 -6.98
C ASN A 115 7.27 20.45 -7.64
N LYS A 116 8.31 19.67 -7.33
CA LYS A 116 9.70 19.89 -7.81
C LYS A 116 9.96 19.43 -9.24
N ASN A 117 8.99 18.83 -9.91
CA ASN A 117 9.25 18.21 -11.19
C ASN A 117 8.98 19.14 -12.39
N GLU A 118 9.79 18.91 -13.42
CA GLU A 118 9.88 19.55 -14.75
C GLU A 118 8.54 19.75 -15.48
N TRP A 119 7.46 19.07 -15.01
CA TRP A 119 6.18 19.00 -15.68
C TRP A 119 5.21 20.13 -15.31
N LYS A 120 5.61 21.10 -14.46
CA LYS A 120 4.76 22.23 -14.03
C LYS A 120 3.30 21.80 -13.80
N LEU A 121 3.11 20.70 -13.08
CA LEU A 121 1.79 20.36 -12.57
C LEU A 121 1.44 21.49 -11.60
N GLN A 122 0.74 22.49 -12.12
CA GLN A 122 0.20 23.56 -11.28
C GLN A 122 -0.54 22.91 -10.11
N LYS A 123 -0.70 23.62 -8.98
CA LYS A 123 -1.40 23.23 -7.73
C LYS A 123 -2.84 22.67 -7.93
N LYS A 124 -3.10 21.97 -9.02
CA LYS A 124 -4.35 21.28 -9.31
C LYS A 124 -4.38 19.95 -8.56
N SER A 125 -5.56 19.54 -8.17
CA SER A 125 -5.86 18.29 -7.50
C SER A 125 -5.17 17.09 -8.18
N LYS A 126 -4.63 16.18 -7.37
CA LYS A 126 -4.22 14.86 -7.83
C LYS A 126 -5.45 13.96 -7.86
N PHE A 127 -5.62 13.19 -8.93
CA PHE A 127 -6.70 12.20 -9.06
C PHE A 127 -6.17 10.79 -8.89
N ASN A 128 -6.97 9.95 -8.26
CA ASN A 128 -6.69 8.54 -8.12
C ASN A 128 -6.96 7.82 -9.46
N GLY A 129 -5.99 7.06 -9.94
CA GLY A 129 -6.10 6.31 -11.19
C GLY A 129 -6.61 4.88 -11.02
N ASP A 130 -7.05 4.47 -9.83
CA ASP A 130 -7.52 3.12 -9.53
C ASP A 130 -9.03 2.98 -9.66
N PHE A 131 -9.74 4.10 -9.79
CA PHE A 131 -11.17 4.17 -10.07
C PHE A 131 -11.46 5.28 -11.09
N LEU A 132 -11.94 4.91 -12.27
CA LEU A 132 -12.15 5.85 -13.38
C LEU A 132 -13.48 5.58 -14.10
N LEU A 133 -14.19 6.65 -14.47
CA LEU A 133 -15.21 6.62 -15.50
C LEU A 133 -14.58 7.15 -16.79
N ILE A 134 -14.62 6.39 -17.88
CA ILE A 134 -13.86 6.65 -19.10
C ILE A 134 -14.80 6.77 -20.29
N ASP A 135 -14.71 7.87 -21.03
CA ASP A 135 -15.26 8.03 -22.38
C ASP A 135 -14.26 7.45 -23.39
N ILE A 136 -14.59 6.31 -23.98
CA ILE A 136 -13.68 5.56 -24.85
C ILE A 136 -13.43 6.27 -26.17
N GLU A 137 -14.44 6.89 -26.74
CA GLU A 137 -14.30 7.63 -27.99
C GLU A 137 -13.32 8.79 -27.81
N LYS A 138 -13.48 9.59 -26.76
CA LYS A 138 -12.58 10.71 -26.46
C LYS A 138 -11.18 10.25 -26.08
N MET A 139 -11.07 9.14 -25.37
CA MET A 139 -9.76 8.58 -25.02
C MET A 139 -8.98 8.18 -26.28
N ASN A 140 -9.66 7.63 -27.28
CA ASN A 140 -9.05 7.23 -28.56
C ASN A 140 -8.77 8.44 -29.48
N SER A 141 -9.70 9.41 -29.58
CA SER A 141 -9.58 10.59 -30.43
C SER A 141 -8.42 11.49 -30.03
N ASN A 142 -8.15 11.62 -28.75
CA ASN A 142 -7.06 12.48 -28.22
C ASN A 142 -5.66 11.86 -28.32
N SER A 143 -5.53 10.67 -28.89
CA SER A 143 -4.26 9.98 -29.10
C SER A 143 -3.37 9.89 -27.85
N TYR A 144 -3.99 9.77 -26.65
CA TYR A 144 -3.25 9.67 -25.38
C TYR A 144 -2.24 8.54 -25.39
N LEU A 145 -2.64 7.37 -25.89
CA LEU A 145 -1.76 6.22 -25.99
C LEU A 145 -0.50 6.50 -26.82
N ASN A 146 -0.68 7.14 -27.99
CA ASN A 146 0.46 7.48 -28.86
C ASN A 146 1.42 8.45 -28.17
N LYS A 147 0.90 9.38 -27.36
CA LYS A 147 1.74 10.27 -26.55
C LYS A 147 2.50 9.50 -25.48
N VAL A 148 1.84 8.54 -24.79
CA VAL A 148 2.51 7.67 -23.81
C VAL A 148 3.66 6.93 -24.47
N ILE A 149 3.38 6.19 -25.52
CA ILE A 149 4.36 5.35 -26.20
C ILE A 149 5.54 6.17 -26.73
N LYS A 150 5.26 7.34 -27.32
CA LYS A 150 6.28 8.17 -27.97
C LYS A 150 7.21 8.89 -26.99
N TYR A 151 6.67 9.36 -25.86
CA TYR A 151 7.40 10.30 -25.00
C TYR A 151 7.83 9.75 -23.65
N ILE A 152 7.33 8.59 -23.24
CA ILE A 152 7.58 8.08 -21.90
C ILE A 152 8.26 6.71 -21.97
N PRO A 153 9.53 6.59 -21.56
CA PRO A 153 10.15 5.28 -21.38
C PRO A 153 9.32 4.43 -20.41
N LEU A 154 9.08 3.17 -20.75
CA LEU A 154 8.23 2.28 -19.96
C LEU A 154 8.70 2.18 -18.51
N SER A 155 10.00 2.13 -18.26
CA SER A 155 10.57 2.12 -16.90
C SER A 155 10.20 3.34 -16.07
N LYS A 156 10.07 4.51 -16.68
CA LYS A 156 9.60 5.72 -16.02
C LYS A 156 8.07 5.69 -15.83
N LEU A 157 7.35 5.20 -16.84
CA LEU A 157 5.88 5.08 -16.75
C LEU A 157 5.48 4.20 -15.56
N VAL A 158 6.13 3.07 -15.42
CA VAL A 158 5.88 2.14 -14.31
C VAL A 158 6.16 2.77 -12.95
N LYS A 159 7.30 3.42 -12.81
CA LYS A 159 7.74 4.01 -11.53
C LYS A 159 6.87 5.21 -11.08
N ASP A 160 6.42 6.01 -12.03
CA ASP A 160 5.72 7.27 -11.77
C ASP A 160 4.34 7.32 -12.48
N HIS A 161 3.67 6.15 -12.67
CA HIS A 161 2.43 6.02 -13.46
C HIS A 161 1.32 6.97 -13.04
N GLU A 162 1.08 7.16 -11.74
CA GLU A 162 0.09 8.09 -11.19
C GLU A 162 0.36 9.53 -11.64
N LYS A 163 1.60 9.92 -11.66
CA LYS A 163 2.03 11.24 -12.05
C LYS A 163 1.85 11.48 -13.55
N TYR A 164 2.25 10.49 -14.37
CA TYR A 164 2.02 10.56 -15.81
C TYR A 164 0.54 10.56 -16.15
N PHE A 165 -0.26 9.76 -15.45
CA PHE A 165 -1.70 9.75 -15.58
C PHE A 165 -2.27 11.15 -15.32
N ASN A 166 -1.98 11.74 -14.19
CA ASN A 166 -2.46 13.08 -13.83
C ASN A 166 -1.96 14.17 -14.78
N TYR A 167 -0.72 14.06 -15.27
CA TYR A 167 -0.19 14.99 -16.26
C TYR A 167 -0.92 14.89 -17.60
N MET A 168 -1.16 13.70 -18.09
CA MET A 168 -1.78 13.48 -19.41
C MET A 168 -3.23 13.96 -19.46
N PHE A 169 -3.97 13.70 -18.40
CA PHE A 169 -5.41 14.00 -18.35
C PHE A 169 -5.76 15.32 -17.64
N ARG A 170 -4.77 16.10 -17.19
CA ARG A 170 -4.94 17.31 -16.36
C ARG A 170 -6.01 18.32 -16.81
N ASN A 171 -6.32 18.36 -18.11
CA ASN A 171 -7.30 19.29 -18.71
C ASN A 171 -8.57 18.55 -19.20
N ASN A 172 -8.67 17.25 -19.02
CA ASN A 172 -9.73 16.39 -19.54
C ASN A 172 -10.24 15.40 -18.48
N ILE A 173 -10.20 15.82 -17.21
CA ILE A 173 -10.67 15.04 -16.08
C ILE A 173 -11.67 15.87 -15.26
N ILE A 174 -12.78 15.28 -14.88
CA ILE A 174 -13.79 15.85 -13.99
C ILE A 174 -13.79 15.11 -12.65
N LYS A 175 -13.94 15.85 -11.56
CA LYS A 175 -14.03 15.27 -10.22
C LYS A 175 -15.37 14.54 -10.06
N LEU A 176 -15.31 13.32 -9.58
CA LEU A 176 -16.45 12.52 -9.12
C LEU A 176 -16.63 12.64 -7.61
N ASP A 177 -17.81 12.26 -7.11
CA ASP A 177 -18.13 12.18 -5.68
C ASP A 177 -17.20 11.14 -5.01
N MET A 178 -16.58 11.51 -3.87
CA MET A 178 -15.63 10.66 -3.14
C MET A 178 -16.23 9.34 -2.68
N ARG A 179 -17.56 9.22 -2.55
CA ARG A 179 -18.24 7.97 -2.22
C ARG A 179 -17.99 6.84 -3.21
N TRP A 180 -17.65 7.17 -4.47
CA TRP A 180 -17.33 6.18 -5.49
C TRP A 180 -15.97 5.52 -5.33
N ASN A 181 -15.11 6.00 -4.43
CA ASN A 181 -13.83 5.34 -4.13
C ASN A 181 -13.33 5.72 -2.73
N TYR A 182 -14.10 5.36 -1.69
CA TYR A 182 -13.67 5.60 -0.32
C TYR A 182 -12.46 4.75 0.05
N ASN A 183 -11.33 5.39 0.30
CA ASN A 183 -10.06 4.73 0.59
C ASN A 183 -9.91 4.44 2.09
N VAL A 184 -10.17 3.20 2.50
CA VAL A 184 -9.99 2.73 3.88
C VAL A 184 -8.52 2.80 4.31
N GLY A 185 -7.59 2.55 3.40
CA GLY A 185 -6.16 2.59 3.68
C GLY A 185 -5.65 3.98 4.02
N LEU A 186 -6.26 5.02 3.47
CA LEU A 186 -5.93 6.40 3.84
C LEU A 186 -6.23 6.64 5.33
N GLU A 187 -7.41 6.24 5.78
CA GLU A 187 -7.80 6.40 7.18
C GLU A 187 -6.92 5.59 8.12
N HIS A 188 -6.65 4.35 7.80
CA HIS A 188 -5.75 3.52 8.61
C HIS A 188 -4.36 4.15 8.75
N THR A 189 -3.82 4.70 7.67
CA THR A 189 -2.53 5.42 7.69
C THR A 189 -2.60 6.69 8.54
N LEU A 190 -3.74 7.39 8.54
CA LEU A 190 -3.96 8.63 9.29
C LEU A 190 -4.21 8.39 10.78
N LEU A 191 -4.92 7.31 11.15
CA LEU A 191 -5.14 6.92 12.55
C LEU A 191 -3.81 6.68 13.27
N TYR A 192 -2.83 6.08 12.59
CA TYR A 192 -1.47 5.95 13.12
C TYR A 192 -0.72 7.29 13.24
N LYS A 193 -1.09 8.31 12.45
CA LYS A 193 -0.43 9.63 12.40
C LYS A 193 -1.19 10.77 13.09
N LYS A 194 -2.32 10.49 13.77
CA LYS A 194 -3.18 11.43 14.51
C LYS A 194 -4.28 12.12 13.66
N GLN A 195 -5.52 11.79 13.98
CA GLN A 195 -6.77 12.15 13.28
C GLN A 195 -7.03 13.66 13.13
N PHE A 196 -6.51 14.51 14.03
CA PHE A 196 -6.68 15.98 13.93
C PHE A 196 -5.89 16.64 12.79
N LEU A 197 -5.06 15.88 12.07
CA LEU A 197 -4.43 16.38 10.85
C LEU A 197 -5.41 16.52 9.68
N LEU A 198 -6.49 15.73 9.65
CA LEU A 198 -7.50 15.81 8.58
C LEU A 198 -8.19 17.19 8.56
N GLU A 199 -8.72 17.61 9.72
CA GLU A 199 -9.40 18.91 9.85
C GLU A 199 -8.45 20.08 9.65
N ALA A 200 -7.18 19.93 10.01
CA ALA A 200 -6.18 20.99 9.88
C ALA A 200 -5.65 21.17 8.44
N VAL A 201 -5.75 20.12 7.60
CA VAL A 201 -5.13 20.09 6.27
C VAL A 201 -6.14 20.21 5.14
N LEU A 202 -7.36 19.69 5.33
CA LEU A 202 -8.44 19.78 4.35
C LEU A 202 -9.19 21.10 4.50
N SER A 203 -9.71 21.65 3.39
CA SER A 203 -10.72 22.69 3.47
C SER A 203 -11.99 22.15 4.12
N HIS A 204 -12.85 23.03 4.61
CA HIS A 204 -14.13 22.62 5.20
C HIS A 204 -14.97 21.76 4.23
N GLU A 205 -15.03 22.14 2.97
CA GLU A 205 -15.76 21.41 1.92
C GLU A 205 -15.18 20.01 1.69
N GLU A 206 -13.85 19.91 1.55
CA GLU A 206 -13.16 18.64 1.37
C GLU A 206 -13.34 17.71 2.57
N PHE A 207 -13.33 18.26 3.77
CA PHE A 207 -13.56 17.50 4.99
C PHE A 207 -14.99 16.97 5.07
N GLN A 208 -15.99 17.77 4.67
CA GLN A 208 -17.38 17.31 4.61
C GLN A 208 -17.60 16.24 3.54
N GLU A 209 -16.99 16.39 2.36
CA GLU A 209 -17.01 15.35 1.32
C GLU A 209 -16.36 14.03 1.81
N TYR A 210 -15.22 14.13 2.47
CA TYR A 210 -14.53 12.98 3.06
C TYR A 210 -15.40 12.29 4.12
N LYS A 211 -15.99 13.06 5.04
CA LYS A 211 -16.88 12.54 6.09
C LYS A 211 -18.06 11.80 5.49
N LYS A 212 -18.72 12.40 4.49
CA LYS A 212 -19.82 11.78 3.76
C LYS A 212 -19.40 10.48 3.07
N SER A 213 -18.23 10.46 2.45
CA SER A 213 -17.71 9.26 1.79
C SER A 213 -17.38 8.14 2.78
N LYS A 214 -16.99 8.51 4.00
CA LYS A 214 -16.76 7.57 5.08
C LYS A 214 -18.05 7.00 5.66
N GLU A 215 -19.11 7.80 5.77
CA GLU A 215 -20.38 7.38 6.37
C GLU A 215 -21.26 6.56 5.40
N ASP A 216 -21.22 6.89 4.10
CA ASP A 216 -22.05 6.28 3.06
C ASP A 216 -21.24 6.01 1.77
N PRO A 217 -20.25 5.10 1.78
CA PRO A 217 -19.47 4.79 0.59
C PRO A 217 -20.32 4.04 -0.45
N TYR A 218 -20.07 4.30 -1.73
CA TYR A 218 -20.65 3.56 -2.86
C TYR A 218 -19.71 2.46 -3.33
N VAL A 219 -18.41 2.74 -3.31
CA VAL A 219 -17.34 1.78 -3.53
C VAL A 219 -16.32 1.94 -2.41
N ILE A 220 -15.97 0.83 -1.78
CA ILE A 220 -14.96 0.75 -0.72
C ILE A 220 -13.67 0.25 -1.36
N TYR A 221 -12.60 1.00 -1.23
CA TYR A 221 -11.28 0.67 -1.75
C TYR A 221 -10.32 0.33 -0.60
N TYR A 222 -9.76 -0.87 -0.66
CA TYR A 222 -8.71 -1.33 0.25
C TYR A 222 -7.37 -1.20 -0.46
N SER A 223 -6.49 -0.32 0.00
CA SER A 223 -5.19 -0.11 -0.66
C SER A 223 -4.31 -1.37 -0.62
N THR A 224 -3.40 -1.49 -1.57
CA THR A 224 -2.56 -2.68 -1.84
C THR A 224 -1.91 -3.35 -0.62
N GLN A 225 -1.60 -2.57 0.40
CA GLN A 225 -0.92 -3.09 1.60
C GLN A 225 -1.86 -3.28 2.80
N ILE A 226 -3.11 -2.80 2.71
CA ILE A 226 -4.05 -2.75 3.83
C ILE A 226 -5.32 -3.51 3.45
N ASN A 227 -5.26 -4.82 3.60
CA ASN A 227 -6.32 -5.72 3.19
C ASN A 227 -7.11 -6.26 4.39
N PRO A 228 -8.43 -6.51 4.28
CA PRO A 228 -9.27 -7.02 5.37
C PRO A 228 -8.82 -8.35 5.96
N TRP A 229 -8.21 -9.22 5.16
CA TRP A 229 -7.63 -10.48 5.65
C TRP A 229 -6.33 -10.29 6.43
N ASN A 230 -5.73 -9.10 6.37
CA ASN A 230 -4.54 -8.75 7.12
C ASN A 230 -4.82 -7.84 8.32
N TYR A 231 -5.88 -7.05 8.26
CA TYR A 231 -6.22 -6.04 9.26
C TYR A 231 -7.71 -6.12 9.61
N PRO A 232 -8.10 -6.98 10.57
CA PRO A 232 -9.50 -7.16 10.95
C PRO A 232 -10.13 -5.93 11.61
N GLU A 233 -9.31 -4.99 12.07
CA GLU A 233 -9.72 -3.72 12.66
C GLU A 233 -10.07 -2.63 11.64
N LEU A 234 -9.90 -2.90 10.35
CA LEU A 234 -10.24 -1.94 9.31
C LEU A 234 -11.72 -1.61 9.31
N LEU A 235 -12.03 -0.35 9.07
CA LEU A 235 -13.39 0.08 8.78
C LEU A 235 -13.90 -0.69 7.55
N TYR A 236 -15.16 -1.16 7.60
CA TYR A 236 -15.77 -1.98 6.55
C TYR A 236 -15.11 -3.36 6.30
N CYS A 237 -14.29 -3.84 7.22
CA CYS A 237 -13.73 -5.18 7.15
C CYS A 237 -14.84 -6.25 7.13
N ASP A 238 -15.90 -6.06 7.92
CA ASP A 238 -17.08 -6.90 7.99
C ASP A 238 -17.80 -6.99 6.63
N VAL A 239 -17.89 -5.90 5.89
CA VAL A 239 -18.47 -5.86 4.54
C VAL A 239 -17.67 -6.75 3.59
N TRP A 240 -16.34 -6.67 3.61
CA TRP A 240 -15.49 -7.54 2.81
C TRP A 240 -15.72 -9.02 3.14
N TRP A 241 -15.71 -9.37 4.43
CA TRP A 241 -15.93 -10.75 4.88
C TRP A 241 -17.34 -11.26 4.56
N LYS A 242 -18.36 -10.39 4.56
CA LYS A 242 -19.71 -10.73 4.12
C LYS A 242 -19.73 -11.22 2.66
N TYR A 243 -18.97 -10.58 1.77
CA TYR A 243 -18.86 -11.02 0.37
C TYR A 243 -17.93 -12.22 0.22
N ALA A 244 -16.79 -12.24 0.88
CA ALA A 244 -15.86 -13.36 0.82
C ALA A 244 -16.51 -14.71 1.19
N ARG A 245 -17.38 -14.73 2.22
CA ARG A 245 -18.14 -15.92 2.64
C ARG A 245 -19.04 -16.49 1.56
N LYS A 246 -19.39 -15.72 0.55
CA LYS A 246 -20.23 -16.16 -0.59
C LYS A 246 -19.42 -16.70 -1.76
N THR A 247 -18.09 -16.67 -1.67
CA THR A 247 -17.20 -17.10 -2.75
C THR A 247 -16.61 -18.48 -2.50
N LEU A 248 -16.23 -19.17 -3.57
CA LEU A 248 -15.50 -20.44 -3.50
C LEU A 248 -14.05 -20.28 -2.98
N PHE A 249 -13.60 -19.05 -2.76
CA PHE A 249 -12.26 -18.71 -2.25
C PHE A 249 -12.24 -18.47 -0.74
N TYR A 250 -13.38 -18.63 -0.05
CA TYR A 250 -13.50 -18.28 1.36
C TYR A 250 -12.49 -19.01 2.26
N GLU A 251 -12.36 -20.34 2.09
CA GLU A 251 -11.41 -21.14 2.87
C GLU A 251 -9.95 -20.73 2.63
N GLN A 252 -9.62 -20.33 1.41
CA GLN A 252 -8.31 -19.83 1.06
C GLN A 252 -8.01 -18.49 1.77
N PHE A 253 -9.00 -17.59 1.84
CA PHE A 253 -8.87 -16.35 2.60
C PHE A 253 -8.74 -16.61 4.10
N LEU A 254 -9.51 -17.56 4.66
CA LEU A 254 -9.38 -17.95 6.06
C LEU A 254 -8.02 -18.56 6.38
N SER A 255 -7.47 -19.40 5.51
CA SER A 255 -6.13 -19.96 5.71
C SER A 255 -5.04 -18.88 5.74
N ASN A 256 -5.17 -17.85 4.90
CA ASN A 256 -4.28 -16.70 4.91
C ASN A 256 -4.48 -15.81 6.16
N PHE A 257 -5.70 -15.74 6.71
CA PHE A 257 -6.00 -15.00 7.92
C PHE A 257 -5.34 -15.59 9.17
N ASN A 258 -5.15 -16.90 9.21
CA ASN A 258 -4.48 -17.61 10.30
C ASN A 258 -2.95 -17.43 10.35
N VAL A 259 -2.36 -16.70 9.42
CA VAL A 259 -0.97 -16.25 9.57
C VAL A 259 -0.93 -15.26 10.74
N VAL A 260 -0.41 -15.73 11.87
CA VAL A 260 -0.28 -14.95 13.11
C VAL A 260 0.35 -13.61 12.80
N LYS A 261 -0.44 -12.54 12.92
CA LYS A 261 0.07 -11.17 12.80
C LYS A 261 0.96 -10.88 13.98
N LEU A 262 2.23 -10.87 13.75
CA LEU A 262 3.22 -10.58 14.75
C LEU A 262 3.41 -9.07 14.85
N TYR A 263 3.03 -8.53 16.00
CA TYR A 263 3.39 -7.19 16.45
C TYR A 263 4.52 -7.29 17.47
N GLY A 264 5.22 -6.21 17.68
CA GLY A 264 6.28 -6.12 18.67
C GLY A 264 7.68 -6.25 18.09
N ALA A 265 7.86 -5.87 16.81
CA ALA A 265 9.18 -5.76 16.20
C ALA A 265 10.07 -4.80 16.99
N ASP A 266 9.53 -3.70 17.50
CA ASP A 266 10.22 -2.76 18.37
C ASP A 266 10.64 -3.40 19.69
N LEU A 267 9.79 -4.21 20.33
CA LEU A 267 10.11 -4.96 21.54
C LEU A 267 11.19 -5.99 21.29
N ARG A 268 11.16 -6.65 20.13
CA ARG A 268 12.18 -7.59 19.72
C ARG A 268 13.56 -6.92 19.60
N ILE A 269 13.63 -5.71 19.01
CA ILE A 269 14.88 -4.92 18.98
C ILE A 269 15.29 -4.44 20.38
N LYS A 270 14.34 -4.01 21.23
CA LYS A 270 14.62 -3.64 22.63
C LYS A 270 15.17 -4.81 23.45
N ASN A 271 14.84 -6.05 23.07
CA ASN A 271 15.39 -7.26 23.67
C ASN A 271 16.78 -7.65 23.15
N HIS A 272 17.29 -7.01 22.10
CA HIS A 272 18.66 -7.21 21.64
C HIS A 272 19.66 -6.83 22.74
N LEU A 273 20.78 -7.58 22.80
CA LEU A 273 21.84 -7.30 23.76
C LEU A 273 22.38 -5.88 23.64
N SER A 274 22.48 -5.35 22.42
CA SER A 274 22.86 -3.97 22.16
C SER A 274 21.97 -2.98 22.90
N TYR A 275 20.64 -3.12 22.82
CA TYR A 275 19.74 -2.19 23.48
C TYR A 275 19.84 -2.30 25.01
N LYS A 276 19.88 -3.52 25.55
CA LYS A 276 20.00 -3.78 26.99
C LYS A 276 21.29 -3.20 27.60
N ILE A 277 22.41 -3.38 26.92
CA ILE A 277 23.70 -2.81 27.37
C ILE A 277 23.66 -1.28 27.30
N GLY A 278 23.12 -0.70 26.23
CA GLY A 278 23.00 0.75 26.13
C GLY A 278 22.11 1.36 27.20
N GLN A 279 21.04 0.69 27.61
CA GLN A 279 20.22 1.10 28.75
C GLN A 279 21.00 1.14 30.06
N ILE A 280 21.95 0.21 30.26
CA ILE A 280 22.84 0.25 31.45
C ILE A 280 23.66 1.54 31.47
N PHE A 281 24.25 1.92 30.33
CA PHE A 281 25.03 3.18 30.26
C PHE A 281 24.18 4.41 30.55
N ILE A 282 22.91 4.44 30.08
CA ILE A 282 22.01 5.56 30.33
C ILE A 282 21.56 5.60 31.79
N ASN A 283 21.12 4.47 32.33
CA ASN A 283 20.51 4.39 33.67
C ASN A 283 21.56 4.58 34.79
N TYR A 284 22.81 4.23 34.55
CA TYR A 284 23.89 4.31 35.55
C TYR A 284 24.86 5.45 35.29
N ARG A 285 24.45 6.51 34.58
CA ARG A 285 25.28 7.68 34.25
C ARG A 285 25.70 8.50 35.48
N SER A 286 25.03 8.37 36.62
CA SER A 286 25.38 9.11 37.84
C SER A 286 26.73 8.62 38.42
N LYS A 287 27.58 9.55 38.89
CA LYS A 287 28.93 9.26 39.42
C LYS A 287 28.93 8.14 40.49
N LYS A 288 27.88 8.07 41.35
CA LYS A 288 27.75 7.04 42.39
C LYS A 288 27.49 5.62 41.85
N ASN A 289 27.02 5.48 40.62
CA ASN A 289 26.60 4.19 40.06
C ASN A 289 27.54 3.66 38.96
N ILE A 290 28.51 4.46 38.51
CA ILE A 290 29.44 4.07 37.42
C ILE A 290 30.18 2.77 37.74
N LEU A 291 30.58 2.55 38.97
CA LEU A 291 31.30 1.34 39.41
C LEU A 291 30.45 0.06 39.27
N LYS A 292 29.11 0.18 39.19
CA LYS A 292 28.21 -0.95 39.00
C LYS A 292 28.04 -1.38 37.53
N ILE A 293 28.48 -0.55 36.58
CA ILE A 293 28.31 -0.79 35.15
C ILE A 293 28.94 -2.13 34.71
N PRO A 294 30.24 -2.43 35.01
CA PRO A 294 30.84 -3.69 34.57
C PRO A 294 30.07 -4.91 35.07
N TYR A 295 29.69 -4.94 36.33
CA TYR A 295 28.91 -6.02 36.92
C TYR A 295 27.56 -6.19 36.22
N LYS A 296 26.84 -5.09 35.97
CA LYS A 296 25.54 -5.12 35.29
C LYS A 296 25.66 -5.61 33.84
N ILE A 297 26.70 -5.21 33.14
CA ILE A 297 26.97 -5.69 31.78
C ILE A 297 27.18 -7.20 31.78
N ILE A 298 28.04 -7.73 32.66
CA ILE A 298 28.33 -9.17 32.76
C ILE A 298 27.05 -9.94 33.10
N ALA A 299 26.27 -9.48 34.08
CA ALA A 299 24.99 -10.09 34.44
C ALA A 299 24.00 -10.11 33.26
N THR A 300 23.87 -9.00 32.54
CA THR A 300 22.98 -8.90 31.38
C THR A 300 23.42 -9.81 30.22
N ILE A 301 24.72 -9.93 29.96
CA ILE A 301 25.25 -10.85 28.95
C ILE A 301 24.95 -12.30 29.34
N SER A 302 25.19 -12.65 30.62
CA SER A 302 24.93 -14.00 31.14
C SER A 302 23.46 -14.38 31.00
N GLU A 303 22.56 -13.49 31.43
CA GLU A 303 21.12 -13.67 31.32
C GLU A 303 20.66 -13.79 29.83
N HIS A 304 21.18 -12.92 28.98
CA HIS A 304 20.89 -12.95 27.54
C HIS A 304 21.32 -14.31 26.92
N ASN A 305 22.51 -14.79 27.25
CA ASN A 305 23.00 -16.07 26.74
C ASN A 305 22.20 -17.25 27.27
N LYS A 306 21.76 -17.22 28.54
CA LYS A 306 20.87 -18.23 29.12
C LYS A 306 19.54 -18.27 28.36
N ASN A 307 18.91 -17.11 28.17
CA ASN A 307 17.63 -17.01 27.45
C ASN A 307 17.76 -17.47 25.99
N ARG A 308 18.88 -17.18 25.31
CA ARG A 308 19.16 -17.66 23.97
C ARG A 308 19.29 -19.20 23.90
N LYS A 309 19.93 -19.79 24.90
CA LYS A 309 20.02 -21.27 24.99
C LYS A 309 18.63 -21.89 25.19
N ILE A 310 17.84 -21.35 26.11
CA ILE A 310 16.45 -21.82 26.35
C ILE A 310 15.63 -21.70 25.07
N TYR A 311 15.66 -20.56 24.41
CA TYR A 311 14.96 -20.37 23.14
C TYR A 311 15.38 -21.37 22.07
N LYS A 312 16.68 -21.67 21.94
CA LYS A 312 17.17 -22.68 21.01
C LYS A 312 16.57 -24.07 21.33
N ILE A 313 16.61 -24.48 22.59
CA ILE A 313 16.02 -25.75 23.04
C ILE A 313 14.53 -25.81 22.71
N MET A 314 13.76 -24.75 22.96
CA MET A 314 12.34 -24.68 22.60
C MET A 314 12.11 -24.86 21.11
N CYS A 315 12.91 -24.20 20.27
CA CYS A 315 12.81 -24.32 18.80
C CYS A 315 13.24 -25.72 18.28
N ASP A 316 14.13 -26.39 18.99
CA ASP A 316 14.56 -27.75 18.66
C ASP A 316 13.49 -28.78 19.07
N LEU A 317 12.74 -28.53 20.16
CA LEU A 317 11.63 -29.37 20.62
C LEU A 317 10.38 -29.23 19.72
N ASP A 318 10.02 -28.01 19.33
CA ASP A 318 8.93 -27.75 18.40
C ASP A 318 9.28 -26.54 17.51
N PRO A 319 9.43 -26.77 16.19
CA PRO A 319 9.73 -25.71 15.23
C PRO A 319 8.72 -24.54 15.21
N LYS A 320 7.50 -24.74 15.73
CA LYS A 320 6.47 -23.69 15.83
C LYS A 320 6.87 -22.54 16.77
N PHE A 321 7.78 -22.78 17.73
CA PHE A 321 8.34 -21.72 18.58
C PHE A 321 9.34 -20.81 17.87
N ARG A 322 9.75 -21.17 16.64
CA ARG A 322 10.68 -20.35 15.88
C ARG A 322 10.02 -19.06 15.42
N LEU A 323 10.48 -17.93 15.98
CA LEU A 323 9.99 -16.61 15.57
C LEU A 323 10.34 -16.36 14.10
N PRO A 324 9.39 -15.86 13.29
CA PRO A 324 9.66 -15.53 11.91
C PRO A 324 10.69 -14.37 11.79
N PRO A 325 11.25 -14.14 10.61
CA PRO A 325 12.11 -12.99 10.33
C PRO A 325 11.45 -11.70 10.81
N ILE A 326 12.24 -10.77 11.34
CA ILE A 326 11.71 -9.54 11.94
C ILE A 326 11.02 -8.65 10.91
N GLU A 327 11.41 -8.79 9.66
CA GLU A 327 10.84 -8.11 8.50
C GLU A 327 9.37 -8.49 8.23
N HIS A 328 8.93 -9.65 8.75
CA HIS A 328 7.56 -10.13 8.63
C HIS A 328 6.62 -9.57 9.71
N TYR A 329 7.14 -8.77 10.64
CA TYR A 329 6.31 -8.09 11.63
C TYR A 329 5.63 -6.86 11.00
N LEU A 330 4.35 -6.66 11.30
CA LEU A 330 3.56 -5.56 10.75
C LEU A 330 4.07 -4.18 11.18
N ASP A 331 4.69 -4.13 12.35
CA ASP A 331 5.30 -2.92 12.89
C ASP A 331 6.83 -2.87 12.68
N TYR A 332 7.35 -3.56 11.66
CA TYR A 332 8.77 -3.61 11.34
C TYR A 332 9.41 -2.22 11.21
N GLU A 333 8.69 -1.25 10.64
CA GLU A 333 9.18 0.11 10.50
C GLU A 333 9.58 0.76 11.84
N LYS A 334 8.92 0.38 12.95
CA LYS A 334 9.28 0.86 14.29
C LYS A 334 10.68 0.43 14.72
N THR A 335 11.22 -0.63 14.12
CA THR A 335 12.57 -1.10 14.40
C THR A 335 13.63 -0.06 14.06
N PHE A 336 13.43 0.72 12.99
CA PHE A 336 14.35 1.78 12.58
C PHE A 336 14.40 2.89 13.63
N LEU A 337 13.25 3.25 14.21
CA LEU A 337 13.19 4.23 15.29
C LEU A 337 13.98 3.75 16.50
N VAL A 338 13.75 2.48 16.92
CA VAL A 338 14.43 1.92 18.10
C VAL A 338 15.94 1.76 17.87
N LYS A 339 16.36 1.38 16.65
CA LYS A 339 17.80 1.30 16.30
C LYS A 339 18.48 2.67 16.34
N ASN A 340 17.75 3.76 16.14
CA ASN A 340 18.24 5.13 16.25
C ASN A 340 18.26 5.65 17.70
N HIS A 341 17.62 4.96 18.66
CA HIS A 341 17.71 5.34 20.06
C HIS A 341 19.15 5.33 20.56
N LEU A 342 19.45 6.29 21.41
CA LEU A 342 20.78 6.39 22.04
C LEU A 342 21.19 5.08 22.73
N SER A 343 20.26 4.39 23.40
CA SER A 343 20.49 3.07 24.00
C SER A 343 21.02 2.05 22.99
N TYR A 344 20.39 1.92 21.83
CA TYR A 344 20.83 0.94 20.83
C TYR A 344 22.20 1.30 20.25
N ARG A 345 22.42 2.59 19.96
CA ARG A 345 23.68 3.11 19.41
C ARG A 345 24.85 2.90 20.37
N LEU A 346 24.67 3.26 21.64
CA LEU A 346 25.70 3.06 22.70
C LEU A 346 26.05 1.58 22.87
N GLY A 347 25.04 0.71 23.04
CA GLY A 347 25.30 -0.71 23.23
C GLY A 347 25.89 -1.38 21.99
N SER A 348 25.48 -0.98 20.79
CA SER A 348 26.06 -1.48 19.54
C SER A 348 27.53 -1.06 19.39
N ALA A 349 27.87 0.18 19.73
CA ALA A 349 29.24 0.67 19.71
C ALA A 349 30.13 -0.07 20.74
N PHE A 350 29.61 -0.31 21.95
CA PHE A 350 30.31 -1.08 22.98
C PHE A 350 30.55 -2.55 22.51
N LEU A 351 29.55 -3.23 21.98
CA LEU A 351 29.69 -4.61 21.53
C LEU A 351 30.64 -4.76 20.33
N LYS A 352 30.75 -3.76 19.48
CA LYS A 352 31.71 -3.74 18.36
C LYS A 352 33.16 -3.68 18.85
N ASN A 353 33.44 -2.79 19.81
CA ASN A 353 34.77 -2.65 20.37
C ASN A 353 34.70 -2.00 21.76
N PRO A 354 34.70 -2.82 22.84
CA PRO A 354 34.60 -2.33 24.21
C PRO A 354 35.77 -1.37 24.61
N PHE A 355 36.97 -1.61 24.11
CA PHE A 355 38.15 -0.80 24.45
C PHE A 355 38.11 0.58 23.82
N LEU A 356 37.72 0.68 22.55
CA LEU A 356 37.58 1.96 21.84
C LEU A 356 36.30 2.72 22.19
N PHE A 357 35.33 2.07 22.82
CA PHE A 357 34.08 2.68 23.21
C PHE A 357 34.24 3.90 24.09
N ILE A 358 35.15 3.83 25.08
CA ILE A 358 35.44 4.92 26.03
C ILE A 358 35.83 6.22 25.30
N PHE A 359 36.59 6.10 24.21
CA PHE A 359 37.03 7.25 23.40
C PHE A 359 35.97 7.74 22.39
N LYS A 360 34.98 6.93 22.11
CA LYS A 360 33.92 7.25 21.12
C LYS A 360 32.59 7.68 21.74
N ILE A 361 32.44 7.53 23.05
CA ILE A 361 31.17 7.76 23.75
C ILE A 361 30.63 9.18 23.55
N ASN A 362 31.51 10.17 23.44
CA ASN A 362 31.15 11.58 23.25
C ASN A 362 30.75 11.90 21.77
N LYS A 363 30.94 10.95 20.82
CA LYS A 363 30.59 11.12 19.40
C LYS A 363 29.35 10.35 18.99
N ILE A 364 28.77 9.58 19.91
CA ILE A 364 27.58 8.76 19.73
C ILE A 364 26.34 9.54 20.18
#